data_21f0d5c54ab9ad41c956ff2bd77e8aef
#
_entry.id   21f0d5c54ab9ad41c956ff2bd77e8aef
#
_cell.length_a   1.000
_cell.length_b   1.000
_cell.length_c   1.000
_cell.angle_alpha   90.00
_cell.angle_beta   90.00
_cell.angle_gamma   90.00
#
_symmetry.space_group_name_H-M   'P 1'
#
loop_
_entity.id
_entity.type
_entity.pdbx_description
1 polymer ?
#
loop_
_entity_poly.entity_id
_entity_poly.type
_entity_poly.pdbx_seq_one_letter_code
_entity_poly.pdbx_strand_id
1 'polypeptide(L)'
;PFRFILRRPQRRLLRWLEERRKKGKPIRLILLKARQWGGSTVIQMYMLWLQLMWMKGLNSLIVAQVKDTAETIRGMFDEALKNFPTKFLHEMGEAYSDNEPKFVGVGTSGNVKKVPQRFCKIKVGSMERPLSANGEDYNLVHLSEVGLWKKTDGKSPEEVIQNATNGILYRPMTMIAIESTANGTGNFFHREWLAAKDGKSQFEPFFVPWFEIYDMYHLDFGTRKEKEQFAKWLYENRNNSNAMSDREEPGTYLWKLWTLGAPLEAINWYIAERRKFTDHADMAAGYP
;
A
#
# COMPACT_ATOMS: atom_id res chain seq x y z
N PRO A 1 16.31 -5.88 -19.15
CA PRO A 1 15.21 -5.15 -18.47
C PRO A 1 14.44 -6.11 -17.60
N PHE A 2 14.32 -5.81 -16.31
CA PHE A 2 13.52 -6.62 -15.40
C PHE A 2 12.04 -6.41 -15.69
N ARG A 3 11.31 -7.50 -15.91
CA ARG A 3 9.86 -7.44 -16.06
C ARG A 3 9.23 -7.34 -14.66
N PHE A 4 8.46 -6.27 -14.40
CA PHE A 4 7.70 -6.15 -13.16
C PHE A 4 6.53 -7.15 -13.18
N ILE A 5 6.63 -8.21 -12.37
CA ILE A 5 5.60 -9.24 -12.26
C ILE A 5 4.83 -9.00 -10.96
N LEU A 6 3.53 -8.74 -11.08
CA LEU A 6 2.66 -8.51 -9.94
C LEU A 6 2.51 -9.78 -9.07
N ARG A 7 2.75 -9.63 -7.77
CA ARG A 7 2.44 -10.63 -6.74
C ARG A 7 0.93 -10.84 -6.58
N ARG A 8 0.53 -11.95 -5.98
CA ARG A 8 -0.89 -12.26 -5.77
C ARG A 8 -1.67 -11.14 -5.09
N PRO A 9 -1.25 -10.57 -3.93
CA PRO A 9 -1.96 -9.46 -3.29
C PRO A 9 -1.96 -8.18 -4.13
N GLN A 10 -0.91 -7.91 -4.91
CA GLN A 10 -0.87 -6.79 -5.84
C GLN A 10 -1.92 -6.93 -6.96
N ARG A 11 -2.06 -8.14 -7.53
CA ARG A 11 -3.11 -8.41 -8.54
C ARG A 11 -4.51 -8.27 -7.95
N ARG A 12 -4.72 -8.68 -6.68
CA ARG A 12 -5.98 -8.53 -5.96
C ARG A 12 -6.33 -7.06 -5.76
N LEU A 13 -5.37 -6.25 -5.30
CA LEU A 13 -5.55 -4.80 -5.15
C LEU A 13 -5.84 -4.13 -6.51
N LEU A 14 -5.05 -4.42 -7.53
CA LEU A 14 -5.25 -3.82 -8.87
C LEU A 14 -6.64 -4.17 -9.44
N ARG A 15 -7.10 -5.41 -9.28
CA ARG A 15 -8.45 -5.82 -9.70
C ARG A 15 -9.52 -5.00 -8.96
N TRP A 16 -9.36 -4.83 -7.67
CA TRP A 16 -10.28 -4.05 -6.85
C TRP A 16 -10.34 -2.58 -7.29
N LEU A 17 -9.19 -1.94 -7.56
CA LEU A 17 -9.11 -0.57 -8.09
C LEU A 17 -9.82 -0.44 -9.44
N GLU A 18 -9.56 -1.38 -10.36
CA GLU A 18 -10.17 -1.40 -11.70
C GLU A 18 -11.68 -1.65 -11.68
N GLU A 19 -12.17 -2.45 -10.76
CA GLU A 19 -13.62 -2.64 -10.60
C GLU A 19 -14.33 -1.32 -10.23
N ARG A 20 -13.74 -0.49 -9.36
CA ARG A 20 -14.29 0.83 -9.00
C ARG A 20 -14.25 1.77 -10.19
N ARG A 21 -13.11 1.86 -10.84
CA ARG A 21 -12.95 2.71 -12.04
C ARG A 21 -13.96 2.33 -13.14
N LYS A 22 -14.07 1.05 -13.48
CA LYS A 22 -14.99 0.55 -14.53
C LYS A 22 -16.45 0.78 -14.18
N LYS A 23 -16.81 0.77 -12.90
CA LYS A 23 -18.15 1.11 -12.41
C LYS A 23 -18.42 2.62 -12.33
N GLY A 24 -17.47 3.46 -12.76
CA GLY A 24 -17.58 4.91 -12.66
C GLY A 24 -17.63 5.43 -11.22
N LYS A 25 -17.05 4.69 -10.27
CA LYS A 25 -17.00 5.08 -8.87
C LYS A 25 -15.69 5.78 -8.51
N PRO A 26 -15.70 6.76 -7.61
CA PRO A 26 -14.46 7.26 -7.01
C PRO A 26 -13.78 6.14 -6.21
N ILE A 27 -12.45 6.18 -6.14
CA ILE A 27 -11.68 5.24 -5.33
C ILE A 27 -11.42 5.90 -3.98
N ARG A 28 -11.89 5.25 -2.94
CA ARG A 28 -11.69 5.66 -1.53
C ARG A 28 -11.18 4.44 -0.78
N LEU A 29 -9.87 4.29 -0.76
CA LEU A 29 -9.19 3.11 -0.24
C LEU A 29 -8.57 3.40 1.13
N ILE A 30 -8.87 2.54 2.12
CA ILE A 30 -8.04 2.41 3.31
C ILE A 30 -7.43 1.00 3.32
N LEU A 31 -6.10 0.93 3.29
CA LEU A 31 -5.34 -0.31 3.12
C LEU A 31 -4.52 -0.63 4.37
N LEU A 32 -4.95 -1.63 5.12
CA LEU A 32 -4.14 -2.25 6.17
C LEU A 32 -3.30 -3.38 5.55
N LYS A 33 -2.00 -3.34 5.77
CA LYS A 33 -1.06 -4.22 5.06
C LYS A 33 0.10 -4.68 5.91
N ALA A 34 0.66 -5.83 5.59
CA ALA A 34 2.00 -6.22 6.01
C ALA A 34 3.08 -5.37 5.30
N ARG A 35 4.30 -5.42 5.81
CA ARG A 35 5.46 -4.71 5.23
C ARG A 35 5.89 -5.29 3.88
N GLN A 36 6.60 -4.50 3.09
CA GLN A 36 7.47 -4.88 1.95
C GLN A 36 6.82 -5.66 0.78
N TRP A 37 5.52 -5.80 0.68
CA TRP A 37 4.88 -6.50 -0.45
C TRP A 37 4.71 -5.64 -1.73
N GLY A 38 5.16 -4.38 -1.68
CA GLY A 38 5.09 -3.47 -2.82
C GLY A 38 3.71 -2.84 -3.05
N GLY A 39 2.92 -2.63 -1.99
CA GLY A 39 1.60 -1.99 -2.07
C GLY A 39 1.68 -0.55 -2.55
N SER A 40 2.55 0.25 -1.94
CA SER A 40 2.79 1.65 -2.35
C SER A 40 3.22 1.73 -3.82
N THR A 41 4.04 0.77 -4.30
CA THR A 41 4.45 0.69 -5.71
C THR A 41 3.25 0.48 -6.63
N VAL A 42 2.34 -0.44 -6.30
CA VAL A 42 1.12 -0.66 -7.11
C VAL A 42 0.23 0.57 -7.15
N ILE A 43 0.04 1.24 -6.01
CA ILE A 43 -0.74 2.48 -5.94
C ILE A 43 -0.13 3.55 -6.84
N GLN A 44 1.20 3.75 -6.79
CA GLN A 44 1.90 4.72 -7.62
C GLN A 44 1.82 4.38 -9.11
N MET A 45 2.03 3.12 -9.48
CA MET A 45 1.90 2.66 -10.87
C MET A 45 0.47 2.86 -11.39
N TYR A 46 -0.53 2.61 -10.55
CA TYR A 46 -1.91 2.80 -10.90
C TYR A 46 -2.26 4.29 -11.10
N MET A 47 -1.82 5.17 -10.20
CA MET A 47 -1.99 6.62 -10.35
C MET A 47 -1.32 7.13 -11.63
N LEU A 48 -0.08 6.71 -11.89
CA LEU A 48 0.65 7.04 -13.11
C LEU A 48 -0.11 6.58 -14.36
N TRP A 49 -0.61 5.34 -14.36
CA TRP A 49 -1.36 4.80 -15.47
C TRP A 49 -2.65 5.58 -15.73
N LEU A 50 -3.38 6.02 -14.68
CA LEU A 50 -4.55 6.89 -14.83
C LEU A 50 -4.18 8.23 -15.47
N GLN A 51 -3.09 8.85 -15.02
CA GLN A 51 -2.62 10.15 -15.51
C GLN A 51 -2.12 10.08 -16.96
N LEU A 52 -1.42 9.01 -17.31
CA LEU A 52 -0.79 8.88 -18.62
C LEU A 52 -1.74 8.29 -19.67
N MET A 53 -2.58 7.32 -19.30
CA MET A 53 -3.37 6.56 -20.27
C MET A 53 -4.83 6.98 -20.35
N TRP A 54 -5.44 7.41 -19.24
CA TRP A 54 -6.89 7.58 -19.20
C TRP A 54 -7.37 9.02 -19.29
N MET A 55 -6.84 9.92 -18.50
CA MET A 55 -7.39 11.27 -18.44
C MET A 55 -6.28 12.31 -18.30
N LYS A 56 -6.26 13.29 -19.22
CA LYS A 56 -5.40 14.48 -19.12
C LYS A 56 -5.86 15.38 -17.97
N GLY A 57 -4.93 16.14 -17.40
CA GLY A 57 -5.23 17.11 -16.35
C GLY A 57 -5.42 16.53 -14.95
N LEU A 58 -5.15 15.23 -14.73
CA LEU A 58 -5.18 14.65 -13.38
C LEU A 58 -3.93 15.03 -12.60
N ASN A 59 -4.09 15.82 -11.54
CA ASN A 59 -3.01 16.13 -10.63
C ASN A 59 -2.98 15.13 -9.47
N SER A 60 -1.79 14.74 -9.03
CA SER A 60 -1.60 13.84 -7.90
C SER A 60 -0.74 14.41 -6.80
N LEU A 61 -1.05 14.00 -5.57
CA LEU A 61 -0.31 14.30 -4.35
C LEU A 61 0.09 13.00 -3.66
N ILE A 62 1.35 12.94 -3.23
CA ILE A 62 1.88 11.89 -2.40
C ILE A 62 2.31 12.51 -1.08
N VAL A 63 1.82 12.00 0.05
CA VAL A 63 2.24 12.42 1.38
C VAL A 63 2.72 11.22 2.16
N ALA A 64 3.92 11.31 2.71
CA ALA A 64 4.50 10.31 3.60
C ALA A 64 4.81 10.90 4.97
N GLN A 65 5.22 10.05 5.91
CA GLN A 65 5.58 10.49 7.26
C GLN A 65 6.70 11.53 7.23
N VAL A 66 7.80 11.21 6.55
CA VAL A 66 8.98 12.06 6.43
C VAL A 66 9.30 12.33 4.96
N LYS A 67 10.07 13.40 4.72
CA LYS A 67 10.43 13.84 3.37
C LYS A 67 11.15 12.76 2.58
N ASP A 68 12.13 12.09 3.16
CA ASP A 68 12.94 11.07 2.48
C ASP A 68 12.09 9.87 1.98
N THR A 69 11.11 9.46 2.79
CA THR A 69 10.15 8.43 2.36
C THR A 69 9.30 8.91 1.18
N ALA A 70 8.83 10.16 1.20
CA ALA A 70 8.08 10.75 0.12
C ALA A 70 8.92 10.86 -1.17
N GLU A 71 10.19 11.22 -1.07
CA GLU A 71 11.13 11.26 -2.19
C GLU A 71 11.43 9.86 -2.75
N THR A 72 11.54 8.86 -1.89
CA THR A 72 11.68 7.45 -2.31
C THR A 72 10.46 6.99 -3.11
N ILE A 73 9.25 7.31 -2.64
CA ILE A 73 8.01 6.99 -3.37
C ILE A 73 7.96 7.72 -4.72
N ARG A 74 8.38 8.99 -4.77
CA ARG A 74 8.50 9.72 -6.04
C ARG A 74 9.51 9.07 -6.98
N GLY A 75 10.62 8.56 -6.47
CA GLY A 75 11.61 7.83 -7.27
C GLY A 75 11.02 6.62 -8.00
N MET A 76 10.09 5.90 -7.38
CA MET A 76 9.35 4.81 -8.05
C MET A 76 8.54 5.33 -9.25
N PHE A 77 7.91 6.48 -9.09
CA PHE A 77 7.17 7.13 -10.16
C PHE A 77 8.10 7.61 -11.29
N ASP A 78 9.23 8.20 -10.94
CA ASP A 78 10.23 8.67 -11.90
C ASP A 78 10.77 7.52 -12.75
N GLU A 79 11.07 6.39 -12.12
CA GLU A 79 11.56 5.19 -12.82
C GLU A 79 10.49 4.59 -13.74
N ALA A 80 9.23 4.56 -13.28
CA ALA A 80 8.13 4.08 -14.11
C ALA A 80 7.86 4.99 -15.32
N LEU A 81 7.94 6.31 -15.13
CA LEU A 81 7.77 7.27 -16.21
C LEU A 81 8.90 7.15 -17.25
N LYS A 82 10.14 7.00 -16.80
CA LYS A 82 11.32 6.79 -17.66
C LYS A 82 11.22 5.52 -18.51
N ASN A 83 10.67 4.45 -17.93
CA ASN A 83 10.51 3.15 -18.58
C ASN A 83 9.11 2.94 -19.18
N PHE A 84 8.33 4.01 -19.36
CA PHE A 84 6.99 3.90 -19.93
C PHE A 84 7.07 3.37 -21.37
N PRO A 85 6.27 2.34 -21.74
CA PRO A 85 6.39 1.71 -23.04
C PRO A 85 6.04 2.65 -24.20
N THR A 86 6.97 2.86 -25.09
CA THR A 86 6.86 3.80 -26.23
C THR A 86 5.70 3.50 -27.14
N LYS A 87 5.37 2.22 -27.35
CA LYS A 87 4.21 1.81 -28.16
C LYS A 87 2.89 2.44 -27.70
N PHE A 88 2.73 2.66 -26.38
CA PHE A 88 1.53 3.31 -25.86
C PHE A 88 1.49 4.81 -26.16
N LEU A 89 2.64 5.45 -26.30
CA LEU A 89 2.70 6.85 -26.72
C LEU A 89 2.20 7.01 -28.16
N HIS A 90 2.56 6.09 -29.07
CA HIS A 90 2.03 6.05 -30.43
C HIS A 90 0.49 5.86 -30.46
N GLU A 91 0.00 4.86 -29.71
CA GLU A 91 -1.43 4.56 -29.63
C GLU A 91 -2.25 5.74 -29.09
N MET A 92 -1.64 6.58 -28.26
CA MET A 92 -2.27 7.77 -27.67
C MET A 92 -2.20 9.00 -28.59
N GLY A 93 -1.52 8.92 -29.72
CA GLY A 93 -1.30 10.05 -30.63
C GLY A 93 -0.45 11.17 -30.01
N GLU A 94 0.38 10.86 -29.00
CA GLU A 94 1.25 11.84 -28.37
C GLU A 94 2.46 12.14 -29.25
N ALA A 95 2.75 13.43 -29.46
CA ALA A 95 3.95 13.86 -30.16
C ALA A 95 5.20 13.58 -29.31
N TYR A 96 6.16 12.89 -29.87
CA TYR A 96 7.47 12.64 -29.25
C TYR A 96 8.53 12.51 -30.36
N SER A 97 9.80 12.62 -29.97
CA SER A 97 10.91 12.43 -30.89
C SER A 97 11.09 10.95 -31.25
N ASP A 98 11.19 10.61 -32.52
CA ASP A 98 11.48 9.26 -33.00
C ASP A 98 12.81 8.72 -32.45
N ASN A 99 13.77 9.61 -32.19
CA ASN A 99 15.08 9.26 -31.63
C ASN A 99 15.06 9.06 -30.10
N GLU A 100 14.06 9.65 -29.42
CA GLU A 100 13.86 9.54 -27.97
C GLU A 100 12.36 9.44 -27.65
N PRO A 101 11.75 8.25 -27.82
CA PRO A 101 10.34 8.07 -27.60
C PRO A 101 10.00 8.15 -26.10
N LYS A 102 9.82 9.35 -25.59
CA LYS A 102 9.47 9.67 -24.22
C LYS A 102 8.60 10.92 -24.16
N PHE A 103 7.94 11.14 -23.04
CA PHE A 103 7.19 12.37 -22.83
C PHE A 103 8.13 13.58 -22.88
N VAL A 104 7.78 14.55 -23.75
CA VAL A 104 8.58 15.77 -23.95
C VAL A 104 8.31 16.78 -22.84
N GLY A 105 9.34 17.53 -22.45
CA GLY A 105 9.22 18.61 -21.47
C GLY A 105 8.96 18.13 -20.02
N VAL A 106 9.14 16.85 -19.74
CA VAL A 106 9.08 16.37 -18.36
C VAL A 106 10.19 17.01 -17.55
N GLY A 107 9.82 17.64 -16.45
CA GLY A 107 10.77 18.32 -15.58
C GLY A 107 10.36 18.23 -14.11
N THR A 108 11.35 18.43 -13.23
CA THR A 108 11.15 18.50 -11.79
C THR A 108 11.53 19.89 -11.29
N SER A 109 10.65 20.52 -10.54
CA SER A 109 10.91 21.79 -9.87
C SER A 109 10.57 21.62 -8.39
N GLY A 110 11.59 21.59 -7.54
CA GLY A 110 11.44 21.30 -6.12
C GLY A 110 10.79 19.93 -5.88
N ASN A 111 9.62 19.92 -5.25
CA ASN A 111 8.85 18.72 -4.93
C ASN A 111 7.74 18.40 -5.95
N VAL A 112 7.71 19.10 -7.09
CA VAL A 112 6.70 18.92 -8.13
C VAL A 112 7.34 18.40 -9.41
N LYS A 113 6.84 17.29 -9.92
CA LYS A 113 7.13 16.81 -11.27
C LYS A 113 5.98 17.16 -12.21
N LYS A 114 6.28 17.70 -13.36
CA LYS A 114 5.32 18.07 -14.40
C LYS A 114 5.48 17.17 -15.61
N VAL A 115 4.35 16.74 -16.18
CA VAL A 115 4.26 16.04 -17.47
C VAL A 115 3.37 16.88 -18.39
N PRO A 116 3.95 17.83 -19.15
CA PRO A 116 3.20 18.85 -19.90
C PRO A 116 2.24 18.26 -20.93
N GLN A 117 2.64 17.25 -21.69
CA GLN A 117 1.80 16.59 -22.70
C GLN A 117 0.51 15.97 -22.13
N ARG A 118 0.52 15.65 -20.83
CA ARG A 118 -0.66 15.14 -20.12
C ARG A 118 -1.35 16.21 -19.27
N PHE A 119 -0.83 17.43 -19.24
CA PHE A 119 -1.32 18.52 -18.37
C PHE A 119 -1.42 18.09 -16.91
N CYS A 120 -0.53 17.22 -16.45
CA CYS A 120 -0.58 16.69 -15.10
C CYS A 120 0.67 17.01 -14.30
N LYS A 121 0.47 17.05 -12.98
CA LYS A 121 1.52 17.28 -11.99
C LYS A 121 1.48 16.17 -10.95
N ILE A 122 2.67 15.81 -10.47
CA ILE A 122 2.85 14.94 -9.32
C ILE A 122 3.59 15.74 -8.26
N LYS A 123 2.95 15.98 -7.13
CA LYS A 123 3.53 16.68 -5.99
C LYS A 123 3.83 15.71 -4.87
N VAL A 124 4.91 15.97 -4.17
CA VAL A 124 5.35 15.18 -3.02
C VAL A 124 5.39 16.07 -1.79
N GLY A 125 4.74 15.62 -0.72
CA GLY A 125 4.73 16.27 0.57
C GLY A 125 5.11 15.32 1.70
N SER A 126 5.28 15.86 2.89
CA SER A 126 5.47 15.06 4.10
C SER A 126 4.65 15.63 5.25
N MET A 127 4.40 14.77 6.25
CA MET A 127 3.75 15.18 7.50
C MET A 127 4.53 16.30 8.22
N GLU A 128 5.84 16.34 8.06
CA GLU A 128 6.71 17.38 8.64
C GLU A 128 6.49 18.77 7.99
N ARG A 129 6.07 18.81 6.71
CA ARG A 129 5.85 20.05 5.95
C ARG A 129 4.50 20.03 5.22
N PRO A 130 3.37 20.00 5.94
CA PRO A 130 2.04 19.81 5.35
C PRO A 130 1.55 20.99 4.50
N LEU A 131 2.04 22.21 4.75
CA LEU A 131 1.63 23.41 4.01
C LEU A 131 1.96 23.36 2.51
N SER A 132 2.86 22.50 2.10
CA SER A 132 3.13 22.28 0.68
C SER A 132 1.97 21.63 -0.08
N ALA A 133 0.97 21.08 0.62
CA ALA A 133 -0.22 20.45 0.04
C ALA A 133 -1.38 21.43 -0.20
N ASN A 134 -1.34 22.63 0.39
CA ASN A 134 -2.42 23.60 0.31
C ASN A 134 -2.42 24.34 -1.04
N GLY A 135 -3.61 24.64 -1.56
CA GLY A 135 -3.82 25.58 -2.67
C GLY A 135 -3.72 25.02 -4.08
N GLU A 136 -3.70 23.70 -4.25
CA GLU A 136 -3.78 23.06 -5.57
C GLU A 136 -4.91 22.02 -5.62
N ASP A 137 -5.56 21.92 -6.79
CA ASP A 137 -6.60 20.90 -7.03
C ASP A 137 -5.96 19.56 -7.36
N TYR A 138 -6.14 18.59 -6.47
CA TYR A 138 -5.72 17.21 -6.69
C TYR A 138 -6.91 16.33 -7.05
N ASN A 139 -6.64 15.34 -7.91
CA ASN A 139 -7.60 14.30 -8.27
C ASN A 139 -7.23 12.96 -7.63
N LEU A 140 -5.93 12.74 -7.46
CA LEU A 140 -5.37 11.48 -6.98
C LEU A 140 -4.45 11.77 -5.77
N VAL A 141 -4.74 11.17 -4.63
CA VAL A 141 -3.95 11.33 -3.41
C VAL A 141 -3.55 9.98 -2.85
N HIS A 142 -2.28 9.86 -2.50
CA HIS A 142 -1.71 8.72 -1.79
C HIS A 142 -1.09 9.19 -0.47
N LEU A 143 -1.65 8.73 0.64
CA LEU A 143 -1.17 8.98 2.00
C LEU A 143 -0.53 7.70 2.52
N SER A 144 0.79 7.71 2.64
CA SER A 144 1.59 6.53 2.95
C SER A 144 1.98 6.46 4.41
N GLU A 145 1.84 5.26 5.00
CA GLU A 145 2.17 4.92 6.39
C GLU A 145 1.49 5.82 7.43
N VAL A 146 0.20 6.11 7.22
CA VAL A 146 -0.58 7.04 8.05
C VAL A 146 -0.67 6.61 9.52
N GLY A 147 -0.64 5.31 9.80
CA GLY A 147 -0.62 4.79 11.18
C GLY A 147 0.64 5.20 11.96
N LEU A 148 1.72 5.57 11.26
CA LEU A 148 2.97 6.03 11.88
C LEU A 148 3.02 7.56 12.07
N TRP A 149 2.05 8.29 11.55
CA TRP A 149 2.04 9.74 11.66
C TRP A 149 1.76 10.17 13.10
N LYS A 150 2.65 10.99 13.64
CA LYS A 150 2.55 11.49 15.02
C LYS A 150 2.04 12.93 15.03
N LYS A 151 1.21 13.23 16.02
CA LYS A 151 0.86 14.62 16.32
C LYS A 151 2.13 15.34 16.81
N THR A 152 2.38 16.51 16.23
CA THR A 152 3.44 17.44 16.65
C THR A 152 2.79 18.78 17.00
N ASP A 153 3.55 19.68 17.66
CA ASP A 153 3.06 21.01 18.00
C ASP A 153 2.58 21.76 16.75
N GLY A 154 1.29 22.10 16.75
CA GLY A 154 0.64 22.80 15.64
C GLY A 154 0.28 21.97 14.42
N LYS A 155 0.39 20.62 14.47
CA LYS A 155 0.04 19.73 13.34
C LYS A 155 -0.49 18.39 13.83
N SER A 156 -1.71 18.05 13.40
CA SER A 156 -2.27 16.72 13.60
C SER A 156 -2.35 15.94 12.29
N PRO A 157 -2.26 14.60 12.32
CA PRO A 157 -2.50 13.76 11.16
C PRO A 157 -3.84 14.06 10.49
N GLU A 158 -4.88 14.29 11.28
CA GLU A 158 -6.23 14.62 10.83
C GLU A 158 -6.26 15.87 9.97
N GLU A 159 -5.61 16.96 10.43
CA GLU A 159 -5.53 18.22 9.68
C GLU A 159 -4.78 18.07 8.36
N VAL A 160 -3.68 17.33 8.36
CA VAL A 160 -2.90 17.08 7.13
C VAL A 160 -3.71 16.29 6.12
N ILE A 161 -4.42 15.24 6.58
CA ILE A 161 -5.28 14.42 5.75
C ILE A 161 -6.44 15.26 5.20
N GLN A 162 -7.09 16.03 6.05
CA GLN A 162 -8.17 16.93 5.67
C GLN A 162 -7.70 17.93 4.60
N ASN A 163 -6.59 18.61 4.83
CA ASN A 163 -6.03 19.57 3.88
C ASN A 163 -5.64 18.95 2.54
N ALA A 164 -5.13 17.71 2.56
CA ALA A 164 -4.76 16.96 1.35
C ALA A 164 -5.97 16.47 0.56
N THR A 165 -7.15 16.33 1.18
CA THR A 165 -8.29 15.61 0.58
C THR A 165 -9.55 16.44 0.40
N ASN A 166 -9.71 17.59 1.09
CA ASN A 166 -10.93 18.41 1.05
C ASN A 166 -11.36 18.90 -0.34
N GLY A 167 -10.42 19.11 -1.25
CA GLY A 167 -10.71 19.55 -2.63
C GLY A 167 -11.10 18.40 -3.57
N ILE A 168 -11.03 17.15 -3.12
CA ILE A 168 -11.22 15.99 -4.00
C ILE A 168 -12.71 15.64 -4.07
N LEU A 169 -13.31 15.94 -5.18
CA LEU A 169 -14.73 15.65 -5.42
C LEU A 169 -15.02 14.15 -5.40
N TYR A 170 -16.23 13.78 -4.95
CA TYR A 170 -16.72 12.41 -4.99
C TYR A 170 -17.27 12.07 -6.39
N ARG A 171 -16.37 11.88 -7.36
CA ARG A 171 -16.70 11.62 -8.77
C ARG A 171 -15.76 10.57 -9.39
N PRO A 172 -16.12 9.99 -10.55
CA PRO A 172 -15.23 9.11 -11.31
C PRO A 172 -13.85 9.74 -11.53
N MET A 173 -12.82 8.90 -11.67
CA MET A 173 -11.43 9.29 -11.91
C MET A 173 -10.81 10.12 -10.77
N THR A 174 -11.37 10.05 -9.56
CA THR A 174 -10.73 10.57 -8.34
C THR A 174 -10.36 9.43 -7.39
N MET A 175 -9.24 9.61 -6.69
CA MET A 175 -8.71 8.58 -5.79
C MET A 175 -8.14 9.20 -4.52
N ILE A 176 -8.50 8.62 -3.39
CA ILE A 176 -7.80 8.80 -2.11
C ILE A 176 -7.41 7.41 -1.62
N ALA A 177 -6.13 7.15 -1.52
CA ALA A 177 -5.58 5.93 -0.96
C ALA A 177 -4.83 6.24 0.32
N ILE A 178 -5.32 5.74 1.43
CA ILE A 178 -4.67 5.77 2.74
C ILE A 178 -4.11 4.37 2.99
N GLU A 179 -2.83 4.26 3.29
CA GLU A 179 -2.23 2.96 3.58
C GLU A 179 -1.33 2.99 4.81
N SER A 180 -1.29 1.88 5.53
CA SER A 180 -0.37 1.69 6.64
C SER A 180 -0.19 0.22 7.02
N THR A 181 0.92 -0.07 7.70
CA THR A 181 1.01 -1.18 8.65
C THR A 181 0.22 -0.82 9.92
N ALA A 182 -0.10 -1.80 10.76
CA ALA A 182 -0.67 -1.53 12.08
C ALA A 182 0.37 -0.83 12.97
N ASN A 183 -0.07 0.12 13.79
CA ASN A 183 0.80 0.82 14.73
C ASN A 183 0.01 1.21 15.99
N GLY A 184 -0.25 0.22 16.84
CA GLY A 184 -1.04 0.40 18.05
C GLY A 184 -2.50 0.74 17.79
N THR A 185 -3.21 1.08 18.85
CA THR A 185 -4.64 1.41 18.84
C THR A 185 -4.86 2.90 19.11
N GLY A 186 -6.03 3.43 18.70
CA GLY A 186 -6.46 4.79 19.01
C GLY A 186 -5.89 5.90 18.12
N ASN A 187 -4.93 5.62 17.22
CA ASN A 187 -4.49 6.60 16.22
C ASN A 187 -5.56 6.81 15.12
N PHE A 188 -5.36 7.82 14.27
CA PHE A 188 -6.30 8.12 13.18
C PHE A 188 -6.55 6.91 12.28
N PHE A 189 -5.49 6.24 11.83
CA PHE A 189 -5.62 5.11 10.90
C PHE A 189 -6.45 3.97 11.49
N HIS A 190 -6.22 3.65 12.78
CA HIS A 190 -6.97 2.60 13.48
C HIS A 190 -8.46 2.95 13.59
N ARG A 191 -8.80 4.19 14.01
CA ARG A 191 -10.19 4.63 14.12
C ARG A 191 -10.90 4.61 12.77
N GLU A 192 -10.23 5.11 11.73
CA GLU A 192 -10.78 5.17 10.37
C GLU A 192 -10.94 3.77 9.76
N TRP A 193 -9.97 2.86 10.05
CA TRP A 193 -10.07 1.45 9.66
C TRP A 193 -11.29 0.77 10.25
N LEU A 194 -11.56 0.95 11.55
CA LEU A 194 -12.74 0.40 12.20
C LEU A 194 -14.02 1.01 11.63
N ALA A 195 -14.08 2.32 11.45
CA ALA A 195 -15.22 2.99 10.84
C ALA A 195 -15.50 2.48 9.41
N ALA A 196 -14.45 2.24 8.62
CA ALA A 196 -14.56 1.68 7.28
C ALA A 196 -15.11 0.24 7.30
N LYS A 197 -14.65 -0.59 8.22
CA LYS A 197 -15.17 -1.95 8.41
C LYS A 197 -16.66 -1.96 8.79
N ASP A 198 -17.09 -1.00 9.58
CA ASP A 198 -18.48 -0.83 10.00
C ASP A 198 -19.37 -0.13 8.94
N GLY A 199 -18.81 0.25 7.79
CA GLY A 199 -19.54 1.01 6.75
C GLY A 199 -19.86 2.45 7.14
N LYS A 200 -19.18 3.01 8.15
CA LYS A 200 -19.38 4.37 8.68
C LYS A 200 -18.36 5.40 8.15
N SER A 201 -17.52 5.00 7.22
CA SER A 201 -16.51 5.82 6.60
C SER A 201 -16.79 6.01 5.11
N GLN A 202 -16.21 7.06 4.51
CA GLN A 202 -16.16 7.18 3.05
C GLN A 202 -15.19 6.19 2.41
N PHE A 203 -14.29 5.61 3.20
CA PHE A 203 -13.27 4.66 2.71
C PHE A 203 -13.80 3.24 2.72
N GLU A 204 -13.34 2.47 1.73
CA GLU A 204 -13.56 1.03 1.66
C GLU A 204 -12.30 0.30 2.17
N PRO A 205 -12.45 -0.63 3.14
CA PRO A 205 -11.32 -1.32 3.73
C PRO A 205 -10.78 -2.40 2.81
N PHE A 206 -9.46 -2.46 2.68
CA PHE A 206 -8.74 -3.52 1.98
C PHE A 206 -7.62 -4.05 2.86
N PHE A 207 -7.62 -5.35 3.14
CA PHE A 207 -6.64 -5.98 4.01
C PHE A 207 -5.71 -6.90 3.23
N VAL A 208 -4.41 -6.78 3.51
CA VAL A 208 -3.37 -7.69 2.99
C VAL A 208 -2.61 -8.26 4.17
N PRO A 209 -3.01 -9.46 4.64
CA PRO A 209 -2.29 -10.13 5.71
C PRO A 209 -0.92 -10.63 5.21
N TRP A 210 0.03 -10.71 6.12
CA TRP A 210 1.40 -11.13 5.82
C TRP A 210 1.48 -12.51 5.16
N PHE A 211 0.64 -13.45 5.54
CA PHE A 211 0.64 -14.81 5.01
C PHE A 211 0.15 -14.95 3.57
N GLU A 212 -0.42 -13.91 2.96
CA GLU A 212 -0.71 -13.86 1.52
C GLU A 212 0.53 -13.58 0.65
N ILE A 213 1.67 -13.25 1.26
CA ILE A 213 2.89 -12.83 0.58
C ILE A 213 3.86 -14.02 0.54
N TYR A 214 3.56 -15.01 -0.30
CA TYR A 214 4.23 -16.30 -0.34
C TYR A 214 5.75 -16.25 -0.56
N ASP A 215 6.22 -15.31 -1.35
CA ASP A 215 7.63 -15.17 -1.70
C ASP A 215 8.47 -14.50 -0.61
N MET A 216 7.85 -14.04 0.49
CA MET A 216 8.55 -13.33 1.56
C MET A 216 8.36 -13.96 2.95
N TYR A 217 7.16 -14.43 3.23
CA TYR A 217 6.77 -14.80 4.59
C TYR A 217 6.34 -16.28 4.65
N HIS A 218 7.09 -17.12 3.96
CA HIS A 218 6.95 -18.57 4.00
C HIS A 218 8.31 -19.19 4.30
N LEU A 219 8.31 -20.21 5.11
CA LEU A 219 9.46 -21.05 5.43
C LEU A 219 9.07 -22.51 5.22
N ASP A 220 9.70 -23.14 4.25
CA ASP A 220 9.47 -24.54 3.97
C ASP A 220 9.94 -25.43 5.13
N PHE A 221 9.30 -26.57 5.28
CA PHE A 221 9.75 -27.61 6.19
C PHE A 221 10.91 -28.38 5.52
N GLY A 222 11.87 -28.86 6.30
CA GLY A 222 13.01 -29.60 5.78
C GLY A 222 12.59 -30.88 5.06
N THR A 223 11.52 -31.55 5.56
CA THR A 223 10.98 -32.76 4.97
C THR A 223 9.44 -32.74 5.00
N ARG A 224 8.84 -33.57 4.12
CA ARG A 224 7.38 -33.81 4.14
C ARG A 224 6.91 -34.36 5.49
N LYS A 225 7.70 -35.23 6.11
CA LYS A 225 7.40 -35.84 7.41
C LYS A 225 7.31 -34.77 8.51
N GLU A 226 8.23 -33.81 8.54
CA GLU A 226 8.19 -32.70 9.49
C GLU A 226 6.93 -31.85 9.32
N LYS A 227 6.54 -31.54 8.09
CA LYS A 227 5.31 -30.81 7.80
C LYS A 227 4.07 -31.57 8.30
N GLU A 228 4.00 -32.88 8.06
CA GLU A 228 2.90 -33.74 8.52
C GLU A 228 2.86 -33.82 10.06
N GLN A 229 4.00 -33.93 10.72
CA GLN A 229 4.10 -33.91 12.18
C GLN A 229 3.63 -32.59 12.77
N PHE A 230 4.06 -31.47 12.18
CA PHE A 230 3.61 -30.15 12.61
C PHE A 230 2.11 -29.95 12.40
N ALA A 231 1.55 -30.36 11.27
CA ALA A 231 0.12 -30.30 11.01
C ALA A 231 -0.69 -31.10 12.03
N LYS A 232 -0.21 -32.30 12.37
CA LYS A 232 -0.82 -33.15 13.42
C LYS A 232 -0.78 -32.47 14.78
N TRP A 233 0.40 -31.97 15.19
CA TRP A 233 0.58 -31.25 16.44
C TRP A 233 -0.34 -30.03 16.53
N LEU A 234 -0.45 -29.23 15.46
CA LEU A 234 -1.29 -28.05 15.38
C LEU A 234 -2.79 -28.40 15.57
N TYR A 235 -3.24 -29.48 14.93
CA TYR A 235 -4.61 -29.97 15.07
C TYR A 235 -4.91 -30.48 16.47
N GLU A 236 -4.01 -31.27 17.07
CA GLU A 236 -4.16 -31.83 18.40
C GLU A 236 -4.17 -30.75 19.49
N ASN A 237 -3.45 -29.65 19.28
CA ASN A 237 -3.31 -28.56 20.26
C ASN A 237 -4.19 -27.33 19.92
N ARG A 238 -5.11 -27.44 18.98
CA ARG A 238 -5.95 -26.32 18.53
C ARG A 238 -6.80 -25.63 19.62
N ASN A 239 -7.09 -26.33 20.72
CA ASN A 239 -7.86 -25.84 21.85
C ASN A 239 -7.04 -25.78 23.15
N ASN A 240 -5.73 -26.00 23.07
CA ASN A 240 -4.86 -26.06 24.22
C ASN A 240 -3.94 -24.80 24.28
N SER A 241 -4.31 -23.83 25.12
CA SER A 241 -3.52 -22.60 25.30
C SER A 241 -2.20 -22.82 26.03
N ASN A 242 -2.04 -23.96 26.72
CA ASN A 242 -0.80 -24.32 27.45
C ASN A 242 0.18 -25.12 26.57
N ALA A 243 -0.28 -25.67 25.46
CA ALA A 243 0.61 -26.33 24.52
C ALA A 243 1.36 -25.28 23.70
N MET A 244 2.65 -25.23 23.89
CA MET A 244 3.55 -24.33 23.16
C MET A 244 4.21 -25.09 22.02
N SER A 245 4.41 -24.42 20.88
CA SER A 245 5.32 -24.89 19.86
C SER A 245 6.76 -24.87 20.36
N ASP A 246 7.68 -25.50 19.64
CA ASP A 246 9.13 -25.48 19.94
C ASP A 246 9.72 -24.07 20.12
N ARG A 247 8.94 -23.05 19.82
CA ARG A 247 9.32 -21.64 19.84
C ARG A 247 8.36 -20.79 20.69
N GLU A 248 7.72 -21.41 21.67
CA GLU A 248 6.89 -20.77 22.69
C GLU A 248 5.62 -20.06 22.14
N GLU A 249 5.13 -20.44 20.97
CA GLU A 249 3.87 -19.93 20.45
C GLU A 249 2.71 -20.87 20.76
N PRO A 250 1.59 -20.35 21.33
CA PRO A 250 0.46 -21.18 21.72
C PRO A 250 -0.22 -21.85 20.53
N GLY A 251 -0.53 -23.16 20.67
CA GLY A 251 -1.24 -23.92 19.64
C GLY A 251 -2.58 -23.31 19.23
N THR A 252 -3.32 -22.75 20.19
CA THR A 252 -4.59 -22.03 19.94
C THR A 252 -4.40 -20.82 19.02
N TYR A 253 -3.31 -20.06 19.18
CA TYR A 253 -3.02 -18.90 18.34
C TYR A 253 -2.60 -19.34 16.94
N LEU A 254 -1.71 -20.32 16.83
CA LEU A 254 -1.28 -20.84 15.54
C LEU A 254 -2.43 -21.49 14.77
N TRP A 255 -3.34 -22.16 15.47
CA TRP A 255 -4.56 -22.67 14.87
C TRP A 255 -5.48 -21.56 14.36
N LYS A 256 -5.60 -20.45 15.09
CA LYS A 256 -6.32 -19.26 14.62
C LYS A 256 -5.73 -18.73 13.30
N LEU A 257 -4.41 -18.64 13.18
CA LEU A 257 -3.76 -18.26 11.90
C LEU A 257 -4.15 -19.21 10.77
N TRP A 258 -4.15 -20.51 11.04
CA TRP A 258 -4.61 -21.52 10.07
C TRP A 258 -6.06 -21.30 9.64
N THR A 259 -6.97 -21.04 10.56
CA THR A 259 -8.37 -20.77 10.26
C THR A 259 -8.60 -19.48 9.49
N LEU A 260 -7.68 -18.51 9.61
CA LEU A 260 -7.67 -17.27 8.83
C LEU A 260 -7.07 -17.45 7.43
N GLY A 261 -6.58 -18.65 7.10
CA GLY A 261 -6.06 -19.00 5.78
C GLY A 261 -4.54 -18.98 5.65
N ALA A 262 -3.79 -18.86 6.75
CA ALA A 262 -2.33 -18.97 6.72
C ALA A 262 -1.94 -20.42 6.42
N PRO A 263 -1.16 -20.73 5.35
CA PRO A 263 -0.65 -22.06 5.11
C PRO A 263 0.41 -22.47 6.15
N LEU A 264 0.71 -23.75 6.26
CA LEU A 264 1.67 -24.25 7.27
C LEU A 264 3.05 -23.62 7.13
N GLU A 265 3.51 -23.38 5.91
CA GLU A 265 4.78 -22.72 5.62
C GLU A 265 4.81 -21.27 6.15
N ALA A 266 3.69 -20.57 6.07
CA ALA A 266 3.57 -19.22 6.65
C ALA A 266 3.59 -19.30 8.18
N ILE A 267 2.88 -20.24 8.78
CA ILE A 267 2.89 -20.43 10.24
C ILE A 267 4.31 -20.82 10.70
N ASN A 268 5.02 -21.68 9.96
CA ASN A 268 6.41 -22.03 10.24
C ASN A 268 7.34 -20.80 10.18
N TRP A 269 7.14 -19.95 9.17
CA TRP A 269 7.85 -18.67 9.07
C TRP A 269 7.53 -17.78 10.29
N TYR A 270 6.24 -17.65 10.65
CA TYR A 270 5.81 -16.83 11.78
C TYR A 270 6.51 -17.25 13.08
N ILE A 271 6.52 -18.54 13.38
CA ILE A 271 7.22 -19.09 14.57
C ILE A 271 8.72 -18.76 14.53
N ALA A 272 9.35 -18.83 13.35
CA ALA A 272 10.76 -18.51 13.20
C ALA A 272 11.05 -17.03 13.43
N GLU A 273 10.21 -16.16 12.87
CA GLU A 273 10.38 -14.71 12.91
C GLU A 273 10.07 -14.12 14.30
N ARG A 274 9.11 -14.73 15.04
CA ARG A 274 8.66 -14.26 16.34
C ARG A 274 9.79 -14.05 17.36
N ARG A 275 10.86 -14.83 17.27
CA ARG A 275 12.05 -14.71 18.14
C ARG A 275 12.78 -13.37 18.04
N LYS A 276 12.57 -12.60 16.97
CA LYS A 276 13.22 -11.30 16.75
C LYS A 276 12.48 -10.16 17.45
N PHE A 277 11.32 -10.44 18.03
CA PHE A 277 10.45 -9.44 18.63
C PHE A 277 10.34 -9.67 20.13
N THR A 278 10.35 -8.59 20.91
CA THR A 278 10.24 -8.64 22.37
C THR A 278 8.87 -9.16 22.78
N ASP A 279 7.81 -8.69 22.10
CA ASP A 279 6.46 -9.13 22.37
C ASP A 279 5.65 -9.40 21.09
N HIS A 280 4.44 -9.93 21.29
CA HIS A 280 3.52 -10.27 20.19
C HIS A 280 2.97 -9.02 19.49
N ALA A 281 2.74 -7.94 20.21
CA ALA A 281 2.18 -6.71 19.66
C ALA A 281 3.14 -6.04 18.69
N ASP A 282 4.44 -6.05 19.00
CA ASP A 282 5.49 -5.52 18.12
C ASP A 282 5.53 -6.27 16.78
N MET A 283 5.41 -7.60 16.83
CA MET A 283 5.36 -8.39 15.59
C MET A 283 4.07 -8.13 14.81
N ALA A 284 2.92 -8.11 15.50
CA ALA A 284 1.63 -7.87 14.85
C ALA A 284 1.51 -6.47 14.23
N ALA A 285 2.26 -5.48 14.73
CA ALA A 285 2.34 -4.15 14.13
C ALA A 285 2.94 -4.19 12.72
N GLY A 286 3.98 -4.99 12.50
CA GLY A 286 4.61 -5.13 11.18
C GLY A 286 3.92 -6.15 10.27
N TYR A 287 3.30 -7.15 10.88
CA TYR A 287 2.71 -8.32 10.21
C TYR A 287 1.27 -8.55 10.71
N PRO A 288 0.34 -7.61 10.38
CA PRO A 288 -1.05 -7.69 10.79
C PRO A 288 -1.80 -8.85 10.11
#